data_ea0d630f794557981bd856db08089bd1
#
_entry.id   ea0d630f794557981bd856db08089bd1
#
_cell.length_a   1.000
_cell.length_b   1.000
_cell.length_c   1.000
_cell.angle_alpha   90.00
_cell.angle_beta   90.00
_cell.angle_gamma   90.00
#
_symmetry.space_group_name_H-M   'P 1'
#
loop_
_entity.id
_entity.type
_entity.pdbx_description
1 polymer ?
#
loop_
_entity_poly.entity_id
_entity_poly.type
_entity_poly.pdbx_seq_one_letter_code
_entity_poly.pdbx_strand_id
1 'polypeptide(L)'
;MKEIPITSFDNLQIGQAENAAAGTGCTVVLLGKDGAPAGLDVRGGGPASRESELLKPLAAAQVIHAIVLAGGSAFGLDAAGGVMRYLEERGIGFDVGVTKVPLVCQSDLFDLTVADAHTRPDAAMAYHACVNAESGNYRDGSYGAGTGATVGKLLGMDHCMKSGIGSYAVQVGPLQVGAVVAVNALGDIYDYETGRKAAGLLADDGRTFLDSELLALQSIEVKENKFVGNTTIGVVFTNARFDKSRLCKIAGMAQDGYARAIRPVHTTADGDSIYAVSLGDVAADQDVVGALGARVMAKAILRAVQAAEPAYGFPAVSSL
;
A
#
# COMPACT_ATOMS: atom_id res chain seq x y z
N MET A 1 -0.63 -24.92 -2.00
CA MET A 1 -0.78 -23.50 -1.59
C MET A 1 -2.27 -23.23 -1.47
N LYS A 2 -2.71 -22.78 -0.30
CA LYS A 2 -4.12 -22.49 0.03
C LYS A 2 -4.24 -20.98 0.26
N GLU A 3 -5.27 -20.36 -0.31
CA GLU A 3 -5.62 -18.98 0.03
C GLU A 3 -6.23 -18.91 1.43
N ILE A 4 -5.86 -17.88 2.19
CA ILE A 4 -6.35 -17.58 3.53
C ILE A 4 -6.76 -16.10 3.63
N PRO A 5 -7.66 -15.72 4.54
CA PRO A 5 -7.95 -14.32 4.81
C PRO A 5 -6.71 -13.56 5.30
N ILE A 6 -6.56 -12.29 4.90
CA ILE A 6 -5.45 -11.45 5.40
C ILE A 6 -5.50 -11.26 6.92
N THR A 7 -6.68 -11.36 7.51
CA THR A 7 -6.92 -11.28 8.96
C THR A 7 -6.55 -12.55 9.73
N SER A 8 -6.02 -13.59 9.06
CA SER A 8 -5.63 -14.85 9.70
C SER A 8 -4.24 -14.80 10.38
N PHE A 9 -3.50 -13.71 10.20
CA PHE A 9 -2.19 -13.57 10.85
C PHE A 9 -2.35 -13.17 12.31
N ASP A 10 -1.68 -13.90 13.19
CA ASP A 10 -1.57 -13.50 14.59
C ASP A 10 -0.79 -12.18 14.72
N ASN A 11 -1.11 -11.38 15.72
CA ASN A 11 -0.49 -10.07 15.98
C ASN A 11 -0.64 -9.04 14.86
N LEU A 12 -1.62 -9.24 13.97
CA LEU A 12 -1.96 -8.30 12.90
C LEU A 12 -3.40 -7.81 13.08
N GLN A 13 -3.58 -6.50 13.15
CA GLN A 13 -4.88 -5.87 13.05
C GLN A 13 -4.81 -4.78 11.99
N ILE A 14 -5.81 -4.73 11.11
CA ILE A 14 -5.88 -3.75 10.02
C ILE A 14 -7.19 -2.98 10.16
N GLY A 15 -7.11 -1.67 10.21
CA GLY A 15 -8.27 -0.80 10.29
C GLY A 15 -8.24 0.31 9.26
N GLN A 16 -9.41 0.75 8.86
CA GLN A 16 -9.60 1.74 7.80
C GLN A 16 -10.48 2.88 8.31
N ALA A 17 -10.17 4.08 7.85
CA ALA A 17 -11.04 5.24 7.98
C ALA A 17 -10.90 6.11 6.72
N GLU A 18 -12.01 6.63 6.24
CA GLU A 18 -12.06 7.45 5.04
C GLU A 18 -13.05 8.62 5.17
N ASN A 19 -12.78 9.67 4.41
CA ASN A 19 -13.78 10.67 4.04
C ASN A 19 -14.19 10.43 2.59
N ALA A 20 -15.26 9.65 2.40
CA ALA A 20 -15.74 9.28 1.08
C ALA A 20 -16.19 10.49 0.24
N ALA A 21 -16.70 11.57 0.86
CA ALA A 21 -17.08 12.77 0.13
C ALA A 21 -15.85 13.53 -0.41
N ALA A 22 -14.74 13.48 0.31
CA ALA A 22 -13.49 14.14 -0.06
C ALA A 22 -12.55 13.26 -0.91
N GLY A 23 -12.87 11.97 -1.08
CA GLY A 23 -12.08 11.06 -1.91
C GLY A 23 -10.72 10.70 -1.32
N THR A 24 -10.61 10.58 0.01
CA THR A 24 -9.34 10.27 0.68
C THR A 24 -9.55 9.45 1.94
N GLY A 25 -8.50 8.79 2.44
CA GLY A 25 -8.56 7.98 3.65
C GLY A 25 -7.22 7.37 4.03
N CYS A 26 -7.22 6.62 5.14
CA CYS A 26 -6.04 5.91 5.62
C CYS A 26 -6.35 4.48 6.05
N THR A 27 -5.36 3.62 5.93
CA THR A 27 -5.35 2.24 6.41
C THR A 27 -4.21 2.08 7.41
N VAL A 28 -4.53 1.67 8.62
CA VAL A 28 -3.55 1.44 9.69
C VAL A 28 -3.34 -0.05 9.88
N VAL A 29 -2.08 -0.45 9.95
CA VAL A 29 -1.62 -1.81 10.25
C VAL A 29 -0.98 -1.80 11.62
N LEU A 30 -1.62 -2.41 12.62
CA LEU A 30 -1.11 -2.55 13.97
C LEU A 30 -0.39 -3.89 14.13
N LEU A 31 0.81 -3.89 14.74
CA LEU A 31 1.75 -5.01 14.77
C LEU A 31 1.87 -5.65 16.16
N GLY A 32 0.74 -5.74 16.85
CA GLY A 32 0.70 -6.29 18.21
C GLY A 32 1.33 -5.37 19.27
N LYS A 33 1.30 -5.82 20.53
CA LYS A 33 1.75 -5.00 21.68
C LYS A 33 3.27 -4.84 21.78
N ASP A 34 4.02 -5.82 21.28
CA ASP A 34 5.48 -5.83 21.35
C ASP A 34 6.13 -5.31 20.06
N GLY A 35 5.30 -4.93 19.07
CA GLY A 35 5.75 -4.56 17.75
C GLY A 35 6.25 -5.76 16.93
N ALA A 36 6.74 -5.50 15.72
CA ALA A 36 7.30 -6.52 14.84
C ALA A 36 8.53 -6.02 14.09
N PRO A 37 9.51 -6.90 13.79
CA PRO A 37 10.58 -6.59 12.87
C PRO A 37 10.02 -6.24 11.49
N ALA A 38 10.55 -5.17 10.88
CA ALA A 38 10.13 -4.75 9.56
C ALA A 38 11.31 -4.24 8.72
N GLY A 39 11.16 -4.32 7.41
CA GLY A 39 12.06 -3.77 6.40
C GLY A 39 11.27 -2.96 5.37
N LEU A 40 11.96 -2.16 4.58
CA LEU A 40 11.38 -1.29 3.56
C LEU A 40 12.25 -1.32 2.30
N ASP A 41 11.61 -1.30 1.13
CA ASP A 41 12.23 -1.01 -0.17
C ASP A 41 11.41 0.08 -0.87
N VAL A 42 12.08 1.15 -1.31
CA VAL A 42 11.48 2.30 -2.00
C VAL A 42 12.07 2.36 -3.40
N ARG A 43 11.23 2.37 -4.42
CA ARG A 43 11.65 2.41 -5.84
C ARG A 43 11.10 3.58 -6.63
N GLY A 44 10.02 4.20 -6.17
CA GLY A 44 9.51 5.42 -6.80
C GLY A 44 10.44 6.61 -6.61
N GLY A 45 10.42 7.57 -7.57
CA GLY A 45 11.25 8.78 -7.52
C GLY A 45 10.72 9.88 -6.61
N GLY A 46 9.44 9.81 -6.15
CA GLY A 46 8.78 10.83 -5.34
C GLY A 46 8.02 10.27 -4.13
N PRO A 47 8.66 9.50 -3.22
CA PRO A 47 7.97 8.95 -2.07
C PRO A 47 7.63 10.02 -1.03
N ALA A 48 6.37 9.99 -0.53
CA ALA A 48 5.99 10.67 0.70
C ALA A 48 6.05 9.65 1.84
N SER A 49 6.98 9.82 2.80
CA SER A 49 7.19 8.84 3.86
C SER A 49 7.61 9.47 5.18
N ARG A 50 7.28 8.79 6.29
CA ARG A 50 7.64 9.15 7.65
C ARG A 50 8.29 7.98 8.37
N GLU A 51 9.35 8.25 9.16
CA GLU A 51 10.10 7.29 10.00
C GLU A 51 10.69 6.09 9.22
N SER A 52 10.85 6.20 7.89
CA SER A 52 11.44 5.16 7.05
C SER A 52 12.91 4.84 7.41
N GLU A 53 13.64 5.80 7.97
CA GLU A 53 15.01 5.61 8.42
C GLU A 53 15.16 4.55 9.53
N LEU A 54 14.11 4.35 10.37
CA LEU A 54 14.11 3.29 11.40
C LEU A 54 14.27 1.89 10.81
N LEU A 55 13.85 1.70 9.55
CA LEU A 55 13.86 0.40 8.88
C LEU A 55 15.19 0.09 8.19
N LYS A 56 16.12 1.03 8.11
CA LYS A 56 17.47 0.76 7.61
C LYS A 56 18.20 -0.24 8.50
N PRO A 57 18.97 -1.19 7.95
CA PRO A 57 19.70 -2.19 8.73
C PRO A 57 20.60 -1.61 9.82
N LEU A 58 21.13 -0.41 9.61
CA LEU A 58 22.03 0.29 10.57
C LEU A 58 21.29 1.00 11.71
N ALA A 59 19.96 1.20 11.62
CA ALA A 59 19.21 1.86 12.67
C ALA A 59 19.03 0.94 13.89
N ALA A 60 19.05 1.51 15.10
CA ALA A 60 19.01 0.76 16.35
C ALA A 60 17.68 0.07 16.61
N ALA A 61 16.56 0.65 16.20
CA ALA A 61 15.23 0.08 16.38
C ALA A 61 15.13 -1.30 15.69
N GLN A 62 14.74 -2.33 16.42
CA GLN A 62 14.62 -3.70 15.89
C GLN A 62 13.18 -4.02 15.49
N VAL A 63 12.20 -3.30 16.04
CA VAL A 63 10.76 -3.46 15.78
C VAL A 63 10.13 -2.10 15.54
N ILE A 64 8.99 -2.12 14.86
CA ILE A 64 8.04 -0.99 14.78
C ILE A 64 6.67 -1.46 15.27
N HIS A 65 5.78 -0.53 15.63
CA HIS A 65 4.50 -0.86 16.25
C HIS A 65 3.32 -0.71 15.30
N ALA A 66 3.47 0.11 14.25
CA ALA A 66 2.45 0.26 13.23
C ALA A 66 3.02 0.76 11.89
N ILE A 67 2.26 0.51 10.82
CA ILE A 67 2.45 1.12 9.50
C ILE A 67 1.15 1.82 9.10
N VAL A 68 1.26 3.01 8.54
CA VAL A 68 0.14 3.76 7.97
C VAL A 68 0.32 3.84 6.46
N LEU A 69 -0.72 3.47 5.73
CA LEU A 69 -0.87 3.76 4.32
C LEU A 69 -1.98 4.81 4.20
N ALA A 70 -1.72 5.97 3.59
CA ALA A 70 -2.70 7.03 3.54
C ALA A 70 -2.73 7.75 2.18
N GLY A 71 -3.81 8.49 1.93
CA GLY A 71 -3.89 9.49 0.88
C GLY A 71 -3.32 10.83 1.33
N GLY A 72 -3.59 11.90 0.57
CA GLY A 72 -3.23 13.27 0.94
C GLY A 72 -1.81 13.70 0.56
N SER A 73 -1.04 12.84 -0.13
CA SER A 73 0.37 13.13 -0.43
C SER A 73 1.14 13.44 0.87
N ALA A 74 2.20 14.24 0.82
CA ALA A 74 2.98 14.60 2.01
C ALA A 74 2.17 15.28 3.14
N PHE A 75 1.00 15.85 2.86
CA PHE A 75 0.11 16.37 3.90
C PHE A 75 -0.49 15.26 4.78
N GLY A 76 -0.76 14.09 4.20
CA GLY A 76 -1.31 12.92 4.91
C GLY A 76 -0.36 12.35 5.97
N LEU A 77 0.94 12.69 5.93
CA LEU A 77 1.93 12.25 6.94
C LEU A 77 1.60 12.70 8.38
N ASP A 78 0.66 13.61 8.56
CA ASP A 78 0.11 13.97 9.87
C ASP A 78 -0.68 12.82 10.54
N ALA A 79 -1.20 11.90 9.75
CA ALA A 79 -2.03 10.79 10.22
C ALA A 79 -1.32 9.91 11.26
N ALA A 80 -0.01 9.65 11.11
CA ALA A 80 0.75 8.83 12.06
C ALA A 80 0.72 9.35 13.50
N GLY A 81 0.53 10.66 13.72
CA GLY A 81 0.36 11.25 15.06
C GLY A 81 -0.83 10.67 15.83
N GLY A 82 -1.93 10.38 15.14
CA GLY A 82 -3.11 9.73 15.71
C GLY A 82 -2.86 8.28 16.12
N VAL A 83 -2.12 7.54 15.32
CA VAL A 83 -1.70 6.16 15.62
C VAL A 83 -0.76 6.15 16.83
N MET A 84 0.19 7.07 16.90
CA MET A 84 1.08 7.20 18.06
C MET A 84 0.28 7.43 19.34
N ARG A 85 -0.68 8.38 19.34
CA ARG A 85 -1.55 8.62 20.48
C ARG A 85 -2.35 7.39 20.89
N TYR A 86 -2.96 6.69 19.92
CA TYR A 86 -3.74 5.47 20.17
C TYR A 86 -2.90 4.38 20.85
N LEU A 87 -1.65 4.17 20.40
CA LEU A 87 -0.74 3.17 20.94
C LEU A 87 -0.19 3.58 22.32
N GLU A 88 0.18 4.86 22.53
CA GLU A 88 0.66 5.37 23.79
C GLU A 88 -0.40 5.23 24.90
N GLU A 89 -1.66 5.56 24.63
CA GLU A 89 -2.80 5.38 25.56
C GLU A 89 -2.97 3.90 26.00
N ARG A 90 -2.44 2.95 25.23
CA ARG A 90 -2.47 1.51 25.52
C ARG A 90 -1.14 0.97 26.07
N GLY A 91 -0.18 1.86 26.36
CA GLY A 91 1.13 1.51 26.85
C GLY A 91 1.99 0.72 25.84
N ILE A 92 1.76 0.91 24.52
CA ILE A 92 2.48 0.25 23.44
C ILE A 92 3.50 1.22 22.85
N GLY A 93 4.77 0.83 22.77
CA GLY A 93 5.85 1.64 22.25
C GLY A 93 7.21 1.26 22.81
N PHE A 94 8.24 1.90 22.30
CA PHE A 94 9.62 1.80 22.80
C PHE A 94 9.71 2.51 24.17
N ASP A 95 10.17 1.79 25.19
CA ASP A 95 10.24 2.29 26.56
C ASP A 95 11.43 3.26 26.71
N VAL A 96 11.15 4.50 27.05
CA VAL A 96 12.15 5.54 27.29
C VAL A 96 12.21 5.94 28.78
N GLY A 97 11.60 5.14 29.67
CA GLY A 97 11.60 5.31 31.11
C GLY A 97 10.53 6.24 31.65
N VAL A 98 10.18 7.31 30.94
CA VAL A 98 9.15 8.30 31.34
C VAL A 98 7.82 8.06 30.63
N THR A 99 7.85 7.46 29.45
CA THR A 99 6.69 7.01 28.66
C THR A 99 7.12 5.94 27.66
N LYS A 100 6.16 5.46 26.88
CA LYS A 100 6.44 4.61 25.71
C LYS A 100 6.24 5.41 24.45
N VAL A 101 7.25 5.37 23.54
CA VAL A 101 7.21 6.05 22.25
C VAL A 101 6.87 5.04 21.16
N PRO A 102 5.65 5.08 20.59
CA PRO A 102 5.29 4.22 19.47
C PRO A 102 6.15 4.53 18.24
N LEU A 103 6.74 3.52 17.64
CA LEU A 103 7.48 3.64 16.39
C LEU A 103 6.51 3.34 15.24
N VAL A 104 6.12 4.38 14.51
CA VAL A 104 5.09 4.33 13.46
C VAL A 104 5.67 4.81 12.14
N CYS A 105 5.78 3.90 11.17
CA CYS A 105 6.18 4.24 9.81
C CYS A 105 4.96 4.58 8.96
N GLN A 106 5.11 5.45 7.97
CA GLN A 106 4.03 5.83 7.07
C GLN A 106 4.52 6.04 5.65
N SER A 107 3.67 5.68 4.67
CA SER A 107 3.81 6.08 3.26
C SER A 107 2.46 6.54 2.74
N ASP A 108 2.47 7.61 1.91
CA ASP A 108 1.27 8.23 1.38
C ASP A 108 1.23 8.22 -0.14
N LEU A 109 0.04 8.00 -0.66
CA LEU A 109 -0.27 8.16 -2.08
C LEU A 109 -0.87 9.56 -2.35
N PHE A 110 -0.84 9.97 -3.59
CA PHE A 110 -1.38 11.25 -4.03
C PHE A 110 -2.80 11.08 -4.57
N ASP A 111 -3.80 11.59 -3.87
CA ASP A 111 -5.21 11.58 -4.27
C ASP A 111 -5.84 12.99 -4.32
N LEU A 112 -5.02 14.04 -4.22
CA LEU A 112 -5.46 15.44 -4.14
C LEU A 112 -6.23 15.93 -5.38
N THR A 113 -6.18 15.19 -6.48
CA THR A 113 -6.90 15.52 -7.74
C THR A 113 -8.26 14.83 -7.86
N VAL A 114 -8.68 14.03 -6.85
CA VAL A 114 -9.85 13.15 -7.00
C VAL A 114 -11.15 13.86 -6.63
N ALA A 115 -11.23 14.50 -5.47
CA ALA A 115 -12.44 15.24 -5.06
C ALA A 115 -12.07 16.56 -4.35
N ASP A 116 -11.76 16.52 -3.03
CA ASP A 116 -11.38 17.73 -2.28
C ASP A 116 -9.91 17.69 -1.87
N ALA A 117 -9.10 18.53 -2.49
CA ALA A 117 -7.67 18.64 -2.22
C ALA A 117 -7.33 19.20 -0.82
N HIS A 118 -8.29 19.77 -0.11
CA HIS A 118 -8.08 20.40 1.19
C HIS A 118 -8.45 19.49 2.37
N THR A 119 -9.26 18.47 2.16
CA THR A 119 -9.54 17.41 3.13
C THR A 119 -8.54 16.26 2.94
N ARG A 120 -7.79 15.96 3.98
CA ARG A 120 -6.67 14.99 3.92
C ARG A 120 -6.69 14.12 5.17
N PRO A 121 -6.10 12.91 5.12
CA PRO A 121 -5.91 12.11 6.33
C PRO A 121 -5.12 12.89 7.38
N ASP A 122 -5.63 12.90 8.60
CA ASP A 122 -5.07 13.58 9.77
C ASP A 122 -4.98 12.64 10.97
N ALA A 123 -4.47 13.15 12.09
CA ALA A 123 -4.34 12.38 13.32
C ALA A 123 -5.69 11.85 13.85
N ALA A 124 -6.80 12.58 13.65
CA ALA A 124 -8.11 12.13 14.09
C ALA A 124 -8.60 10.95 13.25
N MET A 125 -8.47 11.03 11.92
CA MET A 125 -8.85 9.96 11.01
C MET A 125 -8.05 8.68 11.30
N ALA A 126 -6.73 8.77 11.48
CA ALA A 126 -5.89 7.60 11.76
C ALA A 126 -6.14 7.00 13.15
N TYR A 127 -6.46 7.81 14.15
CA TYR A 127 -6.93 7.31 15.44
C TYR A 127 -8.20 6.47 15.29
N HIS A 128 -9.18 6.95 14.51
CA HIS A 128 -10.41 6.21 14.21
C HIS A 128 -10.11 4.92 13.42
N ALA A 129 -9.17 4.93 12.50
CA ALA A 129 -8.74 3.70 11.81
C ALA A 129 -8.18 2.66 12.81
N CYS A 130 -7.41 3.09 13.82
CA CYS A 130 -6.95 2.18 14.88
C CYS A 130 -8.12 1.58 15.68
N VAL A 131 -9.12 2.38 16.05
CA VAL A 131 -10.33 1.89 16.73
C VAL A 131 -11.09 0.90 15.86
N ASN A 132 -11.21 1.18 14.56
CA ASN A 132 -11.83 0.28 13.60
C ASN A 132 -11.07 -1.05 13.43
N ALA A 133 -9.74 -1.05 13.61
CA ALA A 133 -8.93 -2.27 13.57
C ALA A 133 -9.30 -3.27 14.69
N GLU A 134 -9.78 -2.79 15.85
CA GLU A 134 -10.25 -3.64 16.94
C GLU A 134 -11.46 -4.51 16.54
N SER A 135 -12.29 -4.04 15.62
CA SER A 135 -13.47 -4.76 15.11
C SER A 135 -13.20 -5.61 13.86
N GLY A 136 -11.98 -5.59 13.32
CA GLY A 136 -11.58 -6.36 12.14
C GLY A 136 -12.32 -5.95 10.86
N ASN A 137 -12.56 -4.65 10.66
CA ASN A 137 -13.38 -4.13 9.56
C ASN A 137 -12.65 -3.95 8.22
N TYR A 138 -11.47 -4.54 8.02
CA TYR A 138 -10.73 -4.41 6.77
C TYR A 138 -11.54 -4.89 5.56
N ARG A 139 -11.54 -4.10 4.49
CA ARG A 139 -12.21 -4.38 3.20
C ARG A 139 -11.30 -4.01 2.03
N ASP A 140 -11.32 -4.83 0.98
CA ASP A 140 -10.74 -4.50 -0.32
C ASP A 140 -11.64 -3.49 -1.06
N GLY A 141 -11.05 -2.67 -1.95
CA GLY A 141 -11.77 -1.71 -2.78
C GLY A 141 -11.55 -0.25 -2.38
N SER A 142 -12.58 0.59 -2.52
CA SER A 142 -12.51 2.03 -2.32
C SER A 142 -12.62 2.43 -0.84
N TYR A 143 -11.79 1.82 0.02
CA TYR A 143 -11.77 2.03 1.47
C TYR A 143 -10.39 2.44 1.97
N GLY A 144 -10.35 3.19 3.07
CA GLY A 144 -9.10 3.64 3.68
C GLY A 144 -8.19 4.34 2.68
N ALA A 145 -6.93 3.92 2.59
CA ALA A 145 -5.96 4.46 1.63
C ALA A 145 -6.36 4.25 0.14
N GLY A 146 -7.27 3.31 -0.13
CA GLY A 146 -7.79 3.06 -1.48
C GLY A 146 -8.89 4.02 -1.94
N THR A 147 -9.42 4.87 -1.05
CA THR A 147 -10.60 5.71 -1.31
C THR A 147 -10.41 6.62 -2.52
N GLY A 148 -9.30 7.35 -2.61
CA GLY A 148 -8.98 8.24 -3.73
C GLY A 148 -8.06 7.62 -4.79
N ALA A 149 -7.74 6.34 -4.72
CA ALA A 149 -6.79 5.72 -5.63
C ALA A 149 -7.33 5.58 -7.07
N THR A 150 -6.47 5.82 -8.07
CA THR A 150 -6.75 5.73 -9.52
C THR A 150 -5.57 5.11 -10.28
N VAL A 151 -5.82 4.57 -11.48
CA VAL A 151 -4.79 3.94 -12.34
C VAL A 151 -4.93 4.36 -13.79
N GLY A 152 -3.84 4.25 -14.59
CA GLY A 152 -3.86 4.56 -16.01
C GLY A 152 -3.87 6.07 -16.29
N LYS A 153 -2.98 6.85 -15.68
CA LYS A 153 -3.02 8.31 -15.66
C LYS A 153 -2.11 8.99 -16.70
N LEU A 154 -1.54 8.25 -17.66
CA LEU A 154 -0.55 8.77 -18.61
C LEU A 154 -1.06 9.97 -19.43
N LEU A 155 -2.34 9.98 -19.80
CA LEU A 155 -3.00 11.05 -20.56
C LEU A 155 -3.80 12.02 -19.66
N GLY A 156 -3.70 11.91 -18.34
CA GLY A 156 -4.41 12.75 -17.39
C GLY A 156 -5.57 12.05 -16.70
N MET A 157 -6.25 12.79 -15.81
CA MET A 157 -7.29 12.22 -14.95
C MET A 157 -8.56 11.84 -15.72
N ASP A 158 -8.87 12.49 -16.83
CA ASP A 158 -10.08 12.22 -17.63
C ASP A 158 -10.06 10.84 -18.30
N HIS A 159 -8.88 10.20 -18.37
CA HIS A 159 -8.67 8.91 -19.01
C HIS A 159 -8.39 7.77 -18.02
N CYS A 160 -8.37 8.06 -16.72
CA CYS A 160 -8.01 7.07 -15.71
C CYS A 160 -9.22 6.26 -15.19
N MET A 161 -8.93 5.17 -14.51
CA MET A 161 -9.91 4.34 -13.84
C MET A 161 -9.81 4.45 -12.33
N LYS A 162 -10.94 4.29 -11.64
CA LYS A 162 -10.99 4.10 -10.20
C LYS A 162 -10.26 2.83 -9.81
N SER A 163 -9.46 2.92 -8.77
CA SER A 163 -8.72 1.84 -8.14
C SER A 163 -9.05 1.78 -6.65
N GLY A 164 -8.26 1.05 -5.88
CA GLY A 164 -8.55 0.86 -4.46
C GLY A 164 -7.36 0.30 -3.68
N ILE A 165 -7.69 -0.29 -2.55
CA ILE A 165 -6.79 -1.13 -1.75
C ILE A 165 -7.18 -2.59 -1.95
N GLY A 166 -6.21 -3.51 -1.98
CA GLY A 166 -6.46 -4.93 -2.12
C GLY A 166 -5.57 -5.77 -1.23
N SER A 167 -6.02 -6.98 -0.94
CA SER A 167 -5.27 -7.94 -0.13
C SER A 167 -5.28 -9.33 -0.75
N TYR A 168 -4.22 -10.08 -0.50
CA TYR A 168 -4.14 -11.50 -0.84
C TYR A 168 -3.18 -12.21 0.10
N ALA A 169 -3.56 -13.37 0.61
CA ALA A 169 -2.71 -14.17 1.48
C ALA A 169 -2.81 -15.65 1.18
N VAL A 170 -1.71 -16.36 1.41
CA VAL A 170 -1.61 -17.80 1.18
C VAL A 170 -0.91 -18.52 2.34
N GLN A 171 -1.25 -19.79 2.47
CA GLN A 171 -0.58 -20.72 3.38
C GLN A 171 0.06 -21.89 2.61
N VAL A 172 1.31 -22.23 2.96
CA VAL A 172 2.09 -23.35 2.43
C VAL A 172 2.67 -24.13 3.62
N GLY A 173 2.07 -25.26 3.95
CA GLY A 173 2.41 -25.94 5.23
C GLY A 173 2.14 -25.00 6.42
N PRO A 174 3.11 -24.78 7.31
CA PRO A 174 2.99 -23.84 8.43
C PRO A 174 3.24 -22.38 8.02
N LEU A 175 3.85 -22.13 6.85
CA LEU A 175 4.21 -20.80 6.38
C LEU A 175 2.99 -20.05 5.86
N GLN A 176 2.80 -18.81 6.32
CA GLN A 176 1.83 -17.85 5.81
C GLN A 176 2.56 -16.64 5.21
N VAL A 177 2.11 -16.19 4.04
CA VAL A 177 2.58 -14.95 3.40
C VAL A 177 1.37 -14.22 2.83
N GLY A 178 1.24 -12.94 3.11
CA GLY A 178 0.15 -12.10 2.64
C GLY A 178 0.61 -10.70 2.26
N ALA A 179 -0.22 -9.97 1.54
CA ALA A 179 0.03 -8.57 1.19
C ALA A 179 -1.25 -7.74 1.27
N VAL A 180 -1.07 -6.46 1.60
CA VAL A 180 -2.07 -5.38 1.47
C VAL A 180 -1.43 -4.28 0.65
N VAL A 181 -2.13 -3.72 -0.33
CA VAL A 181 -1.59 -2.68 -1.22
C VAL A 181 -2.66 -1.69 -1.66
N ALA A 182 -2.38 -0.40 -1.51
CA ALA A 182 -3.16 0.69 -2.10
C ALA A 182 -2.53 1.06 -3.45
N VAL A 183 -3.34 0.98 -4.52
CA VAL A 183 -2.86 1.02 -5.91
C VAL A 183 -3.29 2.32 -6.57
N ASN A 184 -2.37 3.29 -6.65
CA ASN A 184 -2.59 4.60 -7.28
C ASN A 184 -1.57 4.84 -8.41
N ALA A 185 -1.40 3.86 -9.30
CA ALA A 185 -0.32 3.80 -10.28
C ALA A 185 -0.50 4.75 -11.48
N LEU A 186 0.62 5.19 -12.07
CA LEU A 186 0.64 5.81 -13.40
C LEU A 186 0.19 4.81 -14.48
N GLY A 187 0.72 3.60 -14.41
CA GLY A 187 0.55 2.54 -15.39
C GLY A 187 -0.78 1.82 -15.31
N ASP A 188 -0.92 0.88 -16.24
CA ASP A 188 -2.04 -0.05 -16.37
C ASP A 188 -1.84 -1.27 -15.48
N ILE A 189 -2.95 -1.89 -15.06
CA ILE A 189 -2.95 -3.07 -14.22
C ILE A 189 -3.23 -4.32 -15.06
N TYR A 190 -2.38 -5.33 -14.88
CA TYR A 190 -2.45 -6.62 -15.58
C TYR A 190 -2.62 -7.77 -14.60
N ASP A 191 -3.46 -8.72 -14.96
CA ASP A 191 -3.40 -10.04 -14.36
C ASP A 191 -2.15 -10.76 -14.89
N TYR A 192 -1.14 -10.92 -14.06
CA TYR A 192 0.14 -11.49 -14.46
C TYR A 192 0.07 -12.98 -14.84
N GLU A 193 -0.95 -13.71 -14.39
CA GLU A 193 -1.13 -15.13 -14.74
C GLU A 193 -1.72 -15.31 -16.15
N THR A 194 -2.61 -14.40 -16.56
CA THR A 194 -3.26 -14.47 -17.87
C THR A 194 -2.69 -13.50 -18.89
N GLY A 195 -1.91 -12.51 -18.45
CA GLY A 195 -1.39 -11.41 -19.27
C GLY A 195 -2.47 -10.40 -19.70
N ARG A 196 -3.71 -10.51 -19.22
CA ARG A 196 -4.80 -9.62 -19.60
C ARG A 196 -4.76 -8.32 -18.79
N LYS A 197 -5.00 -7.19 -19.46
CA LYS A 197 -5.23 -5.90 -18.80
C LYS A 197 -6.55 -5.97 -18.03
N ALA A 198 -6.49 -5.60 -16.75
CA ALA A 198 -7.64 -5.57 -15.86
C ALA A 198 -8.20 -4.14 -15.68
N ALA A 199 -7.31 -3.14 -15.60
CA ALA A 199 -7.68 -1.74 -15.47
C ALA A 199 -6.56 -0.85 -16.03
N GLY A 200 -6.82 0.42 -16.29
CA GLY A 200 -5.78 1.35 -16.73
C GLY A 200 -6.31 2.46 -17.61
N LEU A 201 -5.45 2.92 -18.50
CA LEU A 201 -5.70 4.03 -19.40
C LEU A 201 -6.85 3.74 -20.39
N LEU A 202 -7.81 4.65 -20.47
CA LEU A 202 -8.96 4.58 -21.38
C LEU A 202 -8.84 5.61 -22.51
N ALA A 203 -9.40 5.28 -23.66
CA ALA A 203 -9.63 6.19 -24.76
C ALA A 203 -10.76 7.18 -24.44
N ASP A 204 -11.00 8.16 -25.34
CA ASP A 204 -12.05 9.19 -25.22
C ASP A 204 -13.47 8.60 -25.06
N ASP A 205 -13.69 7.36 -25.48
CA ASP A 205 -14.97 6.67 -25.32
C ASP A 205 -15.25 6.19 -23.89
N GLY A 206 -14.25 6.30 -22.98
CA GLY A 206 -14.30 5.87 -21.60
C GLY A 206 -14.44 4.35 -21.40
N ARG A 207 -14.15 3.54 -22.43
CA ARG A 207 -14.33 2.07 -22.42
C ARG A 207 -13.19 1.31 -23.05
N THR A 208 -12.60 1.83 -24.13
CA THR A 208 -11.53 1.15 -24.86
C THR A 208 -10.21 1.33 -24.12
N PHE A 209 -9.54 0.23 -23.77
CA PHE A 209 -8.21 0.30 -23.18
C PHE A 209 -7.17 0.76 -24.19
N LEU A 210 -6.39 1.77 -23.81
CA LEU A 210 -5.12 2.13 -24.42
C LEU A 210 -3.97 1.45 -23.69
N ASP A 211 -2.75 1.50 -24.23
CA ASP A 211 -1.55 0.91 -23.62
C ASP A 211 -0.63 2.04 -23.13
N SER A 212 -0.57 2.21 -21.80
CA SER A 212 0.23 3.27 -21.17
C SER A 212 1.72 3.11 -21.47
N GLU A 213 2.25 1.88 -21.46
CA GLU A 213 3.68 1.63 -21.71
C GLU A 213 4.04 1.92 -23.14
N LEU A 214 3.24 1.42 -24.10
CA LEU A 214 3.46 1.66 -25.51
C LEU A 214 3.38 3.17 -25.88
N LEU A 215 2.39 3.87 -25.34
CA LEU A 215 2.25 5.32 -25.56
C LEU A 215 3.41 6.12 -24.94
N ALA A 216 3.88 5.72 -23.76
CA ALA A 216 5.05 6.33 -23.14
C ALA A 216 6.32 6.13 -23.97
N LEU A 217 6.52 4.94 -24.54
CA LEU A 217 7.67 4.63 -25.43
C LEU A 217 7.62 5.37 -26.77
N GLN A 218 6.44 5.72 -27.25
CA GLN A 218 6.26 6.51 -28.48
C GLN A 218 6.49 8.02 -28.28
N SER A 219 6.46 8.51 -27.03
CA SER A 219 6.66 9.93 -26.71
C SER A 219 8.10 10.16 -26.27
N ILE A 220 8.88 10.85 -27.09
CA ILE A 220 10.25 11.29 -26.76
C ILE A 220 10.31 12.71 -26.17
N GLU A 221 9.14 13.37 -26.08
CA GLU A 221 9.08 14.73 -25.54
C GLU A 221 9.39 14.77 -24.06
N VAL A 222 10.27 15.68 -23.67
CA VAL A 222 10.57 15.94 -22.26
C VAL A 222 9.41 16.74 -21.67
N LYS A 223 8.60 16.08 -20.85
CA LYS A 223 7.57 16.76 -20.05
C LYS A 223 8.25 17.44 -18.87
N GLU A 224 8.23 18.77 -18.83
CA GLU A 224 8.88 19.58 -17.77
C GLU A 224 8.25 19.32 -16.39
N ASN A 225 7.00 18.86 -16.31
CA ASN A 225 6.28 18.61 -15.06
C ASN A 225 5.72 17.18 -15.04
N LYS A 226 6.58 16.20 -14.71
CA LYS A 226 6.18 14.79 -14.51
C LYS A 226 5.56 14.52 -13.13
N PHE A 227 5.48 15.52 -12.25
CA PHE A 227 4.96 15.34 -10.90
C PHE A 227 3.42 15.25 -10.95
N VAL A 228 2.94 14.13 -11.43
CA VAL A 228 1.52 13.82 -11.46
C VAL A 228 1.31 12.60 -10.57
N GLY A 229 1.11 12.86 -9.30
CA GLY A 229 0.45 12.09 -8.27
C GLY A 229 0.23 10.60 -8.44
N ASN A 230 1.31 9.81 -8.59
CA ASN A 230 1.22 8.36 -8.71
C ASN A 230 1.98 7.70 -7.57
N THR A 231 1.47 6.61 -7.05
CA THR A 231 2.14 5.92 -5.94
C THR A 231 1.44 4.61 -5.67
N THR A 232 2.17 3.52 -5.60
CA THR A 232 1.66 2.25 -5.09
C THR A 232 2.39 1.95 -3.78
N ILE A 233 1.64 1.81 -2.70
CA ILE A 233 2.18 1.57 -1.35
C ILE A 233 1.61 0.29 -0.78
N GLY A 234 2.49 -0.59 -0.28
CA GLY A 234 2.06 -1.90 0.19
C GLY A 234 2.86 -2.45 1.36
N VAL A 235 2.29 -3.48 1.98
CA VAL A 235 2.92 -4.23 3.06
C VAL A 235 2.84 -5.72 2.75
N VAL A 236 3.95 -6.43 2.88
CA VAL A 236 4.02 -7.90 2.87
C VAL A 236 4.14 -8.39 4.30
N PHE A 237 3.34 -9.38 4.66
CA PHE A 237 3.34 -10.02 5.96
C PHE A 237 3.79 -11.47 5.85
N THR A 238 4.53 -11.94 6.84
CA THR A 238 4.84 -13.37 6.99
C THR A 238 4.84 -13.76 8.46
N ASN A 239 4.41 -14.98 8.75
CA ASN A 239 4.58 -15.60 10.08
C ASN A 239 5.96 -16.26 10.25
N ALA A 240 6.85 -16.14 9.25
CA ALA A 240 8.24 -16.58 9.39
C ALA A 240 9.07 -15.55 10.16
N ARG A 241 10.12 -16.05 10.87
CA ARG A 241 11.01 -15.22 11.67
C ARG A 241 12.17 -14.69 10.83
N PHE A 242 12.24 -13.37 10.67
CA PHE A 242 13.34 -12.67 10.01
C PHE A 242 13.78 -11.44 10.79
N ASP A 243 15.06 -11.10 10.66
CA ASP A 243 15.59 -9.80 11.07
C ASP A 243 15.30 -8.71 10.02
N LYS A 244 15.57 -7.47 10.40
CA LYS A 244 15.35 -6.27 9.57
C LYS A 244 16.07 -6.34 8.23
N SER A 245 17.32 -6.80 8.19
CA SER A 245 18.11 -6.87 6.94
C SER A 245 17.49 -7.82 5.94
N ARG A 246 17.04 -8.98 6.40
CA ARG A 246 16.34 -9.97 5.57
C ARG A 246 14.99 -9.45 5.10
N LEU A 247 14.27 -8.71 5.96
CA LEU A 247 12.99 -8.09 5.59
C LEU A 247 13.16 -6.98 4.54
N CYS A 248 14.24 -6.18 4.59
CA CYS A 248 14.56 -5.26 3.48
C CYS A 248 14.75 -6.01 2.16
N LYS A 249 15.44 -7.17 2.18
CA LYS A 249 15.59 -7.99 0.97
C LYS A 249 14.26 -8.58 0.49
N ILE A 250 13.40 -9.05 1.40
CA ILE A 250 12.06 -9.56 1.07
C ILE A 250 11.19 -8.44 0.48
N ALA A 251 11.23 -7.22 1.05
CA ALA A 251 10.54 -6.05 0.49
C ALA A 251 11.02 -5.76 -0.94
N GLY A 252 12.34 -5.79 -1.17
CA GLY A 252 12.92 -5.63 -2.51
C GLY A 252 12.50 -6.72 -3.49
N MET A 253 12.36 -7.97 -3.06
CA MET A 253 11.85 -9.06 -3.92
C MET A 253 10.35 -8.89 -4.20
N ALA A 254 9.57 -8.38 -3.24
CA ALA A 254 8.14 -8.13 -3.42
C ALA A 254 7.83 -7.05 -4.47
N GLN A 255 8.77 -6.14 -4.76
CA GLN A 255 8.68 -5.16 -5.87
C GLN A 255 8.52 -5.84 -7.23
N ASP A 256 9.00 -7.07 -7.40
CA ASP A 256 8.74 -7.85 -8.61
C ASP A 256 7.23 -8.12 -8.80
N GLY A 257 6.44 -8.08 -7.72
CA GLY A 257 4.99 -8.15 -7.79
C GLY A 257 4.39 -6.91 -8.46
N TYR A 258 4.93 -5.71 -8.17
CA TYR A 258 4.56 -4.48 -8.87
C TYR A 258 4.92 -4.58 -10.35
N ALA A 259 6.15 -4.95 -10.67
CA ALA A 259 6.63 -5.08 -12.05
C ALA A 259 5.87 -6.14 -12.88
N ARG A 260 5.30 -7.16 -12.24
CA ARG A 260 4.45 -8.17 -12.92
C ARG A 260 3.05 -7.66 -13.22
N ALA A 261 2.51 -6.76 -12.37
CA ALA A 261 1.11 -6.37 -12.41
C ALA A 261 0.88 -4.93 -12.90
N ILE A 262 1.89 -4.05 -12.93
CA ILE A 262 1.77 -2.62 -13.28
C ILE A 262 2.73 -2.28 -14.42
N ARG A 263 2.24 -1.58 -15.46
CA ARG A 263 3.06 -1.16 -16.62
C ARG A 263 2.66 0.23 -17.13
N PRO A 264 3.61 1.20 -17.19
CA PRO A 264 4.91 1.22 -16.54
C PRO A 264 4.81 1.35 -15.01
N VAL A 265 5.91 1.05 -14.30
CA VAL A 265 6.01 1.10 -12.84
C VAL A 265 7.37 1.66 -12.41
N HIS A 266 7.49 2.13 -11.18
CA HIS A 266 8.72 2.67 -10.60
C HIS A 266 9.29 3.85 -11.39
N THR A 267 8.43 4.67 -11.97
CA THR A 267 8.85 5.86 -12.68
C THR A 267 9.29 6.97 -11.72
N THR A 268 9.90 8.02 -12.24
CA THR A 268 10.25 9.20 -11.44
C THR A 268 9.03 9.95 -10.89
N ALA A 269 7.83 9.65 -11.42
CA ALA A 269 6.56 10.24 -10.99
C ALA A 269 5.81 9.40 -9.95
N ASP A 270 6.33 8.21 -9.62
CA ASP A 270 5.74 7.31 -8.62
C ASP A 270 6.40 7.48 -7.25
N GLY A 271 5.69 7.15 -6.18
CA GLY A 271 6.21 7.08 -4.81
C GLY A 271 6.28 5.65 -4.26
N ASP A 272 6.44 4.66 -5.13
CA ASP A 272 6.29 3.23 -4.86
C ASP A 272 7.16 2.74 -3.71
N SER A 273 6.50 2.11 -2.73
CA SER A 273 7.13 1.62 -1.51
C SER A 273 6.50 0.31 -1.04
N ILE A 274 7.32 -0.64 -0.59
CA ILE A 274 6.87 -1.89 0.05
C ILE A 274 7.54 -2.08 1.39
N TYR A 275 6.74 -2.25 2.44
CA TYR A 275 7.17 -2.76 3.72
C TYR A 275 7.11 -4.30 3.73
N ALA A 276 8.00 -4.96 4.47
CA ALA A 276 7.90 -6.37 4.79
C ALA A 276 7.97 -6.55 6.30
N VAL A 277 7.08 -7.37 6.88
CA VAL A 277 6.89 -7.53 8.33
C VAL A 277 6.93 -9.00 8.71
N SER A 278 7.65 -9.32 9.79
CA SER A 278 7.75 -10.65 10.40
C SER A 278 6.87 -10.71 11.64
N LEU A 279 5.80 -11.52 11.60
CA LEU A 279 4.77 -11.59 12.64
C LEU A 279 4.85 -12.84 13.52
N GLY A 280 5.76 -13.77 13.24
CA GLY A 280 5.82 -15.04 13.93
C GLY A 280 7.21 -15.66 13.94
N ASP A 281 7.27 -16.96 14.27
CA ASP A 281 8.50 -17.69 14.54
C ASP A 281 8.73 -18.89 13.60
N VAL A 282 7.95 -19.03 12.54
CA VAL A 282 8.11 -20.14 11.58
C VAL A 282 9.49 -20.03 10.91
N ALA A 283 10.23 -21.12 10.91
CA ALA A 283 11.47 -21.22 10.16
C ALA A 283 11.17 -21.39 8.67
N ALA A 284 11.63 -20.46 7.83
CA ALA A 284 11.43 -20.52 6.39
C ALA A 284 12.65 -19.95 5.65
N ASP A 285 12.82 -20.38 4.40
CA ASP A 285 13.81 -19.83 3.52
C ASP A 285 13.39 -18.41 3.05
N GLN A 286 14.34 -17.47 3.12
CA GLN A 286 14.11 -16.08 2.76
C GLN A 286 13.68 -15.91 1.29
N ASP A 287 14.28 -16.66 0.38
CA ASP A 287 14.01 -16.54 -1.06
C ASP A 287 12.62 -17.10 -1.41
N VAL A 288 12.19 -18.15 -0.69
CA VAL A 288 10.82 -18.67 -0.80
C VAL A 288 9.81 -17.62 -0.32
N VAL A 289 10.05 -16.97 0.82
CA VAL A 289 9.16 -15.91 1.32
C VAL A 289 9.16 -14.70 0.40
N GLY A 290 10.32 -14.29 -0.13
CA GLY A 290 10.40 -13.19 -1.09
C GLY A 290 9.66 -13.48 -2.41
N ALA A 291 9.80 -14.70 -2.95
CA ALA A 291 9.07 -15.11 -4.15
C ALA A 291 7.55 -15.18 -3.93
N LEU A 292 7.11 -15.68 -2.76
CA LEU A 292 5.71 -15.65 -2.36
C LEU A 292 5.23 -14.21 -2.16
N GLY A 293 6.06 -13.34 -1.56
CA GLY A 293 5.79 -11.91 -1.39
C GLY A 293 5.47 -11.22 -2.72
N ALA A 294 6.29 -11.46 -3.75
CA ALA A 294 6.02 -10.95 -5.10
C ALA A 294 4.71 -11.49 -5.68
N ARG A 295 4.41 -12.77 -5.45
CA ARG A 295 3.18 -13.40 -5.94
C ARG A 295 1.94 -12.85 -5.26
N VAL A 296 1.91 -12.78 -3.93
CA VAL A 296 0.74 -12.28 -3.19
C VAL A 296 0.53 -10.78 -3.45
N MET A 297 1.60 -10.02 -3.63
CA MET A 297 1.54 -8.61 -3.99
C MET A 297 0.87 -8.40 -5.35
N ALA A 298 1.28 -9.13 -6.39
CA ALA A 298 0.65 -9.04 -7.72
C ALA A 298 -0.85 -9.41 -7.68
N LYS A 299 -1.23 -10.40 -6.87
CA LYS A 299 -2.64 -10.77 -6.68
C LYS A 299 -3.43 -9.72 -5.90
N ALA A 300 -2.83 -9.11 -4.87
CA ALA A 300 -3.46 -8.03 -4.12
C ALA A 300 -3.70 -6.79 -5.00
N ILE A 301 -2.76 -6.44 -5.89
CA ILE A 301 -2.92 -5.37 -6.88
C ILE A 301 -4.13 -5.63 -7.79
N LEU A 302 -4.27 -6.84 -8.31
CA LEU A 302 -5.42 -7.20 -9.14
C LEU A 302 -6.74 -7.07 -8.37
N ARG A 303 -6.78 -7.52 -7.10
CA ARG A 303 -7.96 -7.36 -6.23
C ARG A 303 -8.31 -5.91 -5.96
N ALA A 304 -7.32 -5.04 -5.78
CA ALA A 304 -7.55 -3.62 -5.53
C ALA A 304 -8.42 -2.99 -6.63
N VAL A 305 -8.14 -3.28 -7.91
CA VAL A 305 -8.92 -2.74 -9.03
C VAL A 305 -10.25 -3.49 -9.24
N GLN A 306 -10.28 -4.79 -8.98
CA GLN A 306 -11.50 -5.60 -9.14
C GLN A 306 -12.55 -5.30 -8.06
N ALA A 307 -12.13 -4.95 -6.83
CA ALA A 307 -13.02 -4.63 -5.73
C ALA A 307 -13.40 -3.13 -5.67
N ALA A 308 -12.79 -2.29 -6.51
CA ALA A 308 -13.13 -0.87 -6.58
C ALA A 308 -14.49 -0.64 -7.25
N GLU A 309 -15.25 0.29 -6.71
CA GLU A 309 -16.52 0.75 -7.27
C GLU A 309 -16.33 2.07 -8.02
N PRO A 310 -17.14 2.36 -9.08
CA PRO A 310 -17.12 3.65 -9.76
C PRO A 310 -17.37 4.79 -8.78
N ALA A 311 -16.53 5.81 -8.78
CA ALA A 311 -16.66 6.95 -7.90
C ALA A 311 -15.95 8.19 -8.47
N TYR A 312 -16.39 9.38 -8.07
CA TYR A 312 -15.80 10.68 -8.41
C TYR A 312 -15.71 10.94 -9.93
N GLY A 313 -16.61 10.34 -10.70
CA GLY A 313 -16.59 10.42 -12.17
C GLY A 313 -15.67 9.40 -12.87
N PHE A 314 -14.91 8.61 -12.13
CA PHE A 314 -14.03 7.59 -12.69
C PHE A 314 -14.75 6.23 -12.79
N PRO A 315 -14.69 5.57 -13.97
CA PRO A 315 -15.19 4.21 -14.13
C PRO A 315 -14.29 3.22 -13.35
N ALA A 316 -14.86 2.10 -12.95
CA ALA A 316 -14.16 0.97 -12.35
C ALA A 316 -14.30 -0.28 -13.22
N VAL A 317 -13.59 -1.36 -12.88
CA VAL A 317 -13.68 -2.64 -13.60
C VAL A 317 -15.13 -3.16 -13.63
N SER A 318 -15.89 -2.95 -12.56
CA SER A 318 -17.30 -3.36 -12.43
C SER A 318 -18.27 -2.61 -13.37
N SER A 319 -17.84 -1.50 -13.99
CA SER A 319 -18.66 -0.66 -14.86
C SER A 319 -18.28 -0.72 -16.35
N LEU A 320 -17.26 -1.50 -16.71
CA LEU A 320 -16.84 -1.75 -18.10
C LEU A 320 -17.32 -3.13 -18.57
#